data_2d14f7794c83f6d31b2ed123f98c50eb
#
_entry.id   2d14f7794c83f6d31b2ed123f98c50eb
#
_cell.length_a   1.000
_cell.length_b   1.000
_cell.length_c   1.000
_cell.angle_alpha   90.00
_cell.angle_beta   90.00
_cell.angle_gamma   90.00
#
_symmetry.space_group_name_H-M   'P 1'
#
loop_
_entity.id
_entity.type
_entity.pdbx_description
1 polymer ?
#
loop_
_entity_poly.entity_id
_entity_poly.type
_entity_poly.pdbx_seq_one_letter_code
_entity_poly.pdbx_strand_id
1 'polypeptide(L)'
;MSEFATIKRYPDYEINIRGDIRKKGTTALRKTYPVNGHPKIIINGKTEYISRLVAETYIPNPDNKSDVNHIDRDTKNNHISNLEWATHGEIQKESYKGFSAPGGRDYAKRIMIIETGEEYPSIRSCARAIGGTPSGIRQCLNNTLGSYKGFHYKLLP
;
A
#
# COMPACT_ATOMS: atom_id res chain seq x y z
N MET A 1 -11.31 -27.06 -13.25
CA MET A 1 -11.72 -26.98 -11.84
C MET A 1 -10.52 -26.45 -11.06
N SER A 2 -10.69 -25.41 -10.25
CA SER A 2 -9.58 -24.89 -9.45
C SER A 2 -9.20 -25.90 -8.36
N GLU A 3 -7.97 -26.35 -8.40
CA GLU A 3 -7.44 -27.34 -7.46
C GLU A 3 -7.36 -26.73 -6.05
N PHE A 4 -7.89 -27.43 -5.06
CA PHE A 4 -7.85 -27.03 -3.65
C PHE A 4 -6.72 -27.75 -2.95
N ALA A 5 -5.92 -27.03 -2.16
CA ALA A 5 -4.87 -27.58 -1.31
C ALA A 5 -5.21 -27.40 0.18
N THR A 6 -4.77 -28.33 1.00
CA THR A 6 -4.98 -28.29 2.45
C THR A 6 -4.19 -27.14 3.08
N ILE A 7 -4.85 -26.32 3.91
CA ILE A 7 -4.20 -25.26 4.67
C ILE A 7 -3.38 -25.87 5.80
N LYS A 8 -2.05 -25.70 5.79
CA LYS A 8 -1.15 -26.34 6.77
C LYS A 8 -1.54 -26.10 8.23
N ARG A 9 -1.95 -24.87 8.57
CA ARG A 9 -2.38 -24.51 9.94
C ARG A 9 -3.79 -24.98 10.30
N TYR A 10 -4.58 -25.35 9.31
CA TYR A 10 -5.98 -25.75 9.44
C TYR A 10 -6.29 -26.97 8.57
N PRO A 11 -5.86 -28.17 8.97
CA PRO A 11 -5.91 -29.39 8.13
C PRO A 11 -7.32 -29.81 7.71
N ASP A 12 -8.37 -29.34 8.41
CA ASP A 12 -9.77 -29.56 8.06
C ASP A 12 -10.28 -28.62 6.97
N TYR A 13 -9.45 -27.71 6.49
CA TYR A 13 -9.82 -26.70 5.49
C TYR A 13 -8.88 -26.73 4.30
N GLU A 14 -9.46 -26.42 3.15
CA GLU A 14 -8.76 -26.32 1.87
C GLU A 14 -8.96 -24.93 1.26
N ILE A 15 -7.94 -24.45 0.57
CA ILE A 15 -7.95 -23.17 -0.14
C ILE A 15 -7.52 -23.38 -1.60
N ASN A 16 -8.04 -22.60 -2.54
CA ASN A 16 -7.57 -22.60 -3.91
C ASN A 16 -6.69 -21.37 -4.21
N ILE A 17 -6.14 -21.33 -5.40
CA ILE A 17 -5.25 -20.24 -5.87
C ILE A 17 -5.92 -18.86 -5.96
N ARG A 18 -7.25 -18.78 -5.86
CA ARG A 18 -8.03 -17.55 -5.86
C ARG A 18 -8.37 -17.06 -4.46
N GLY A 19 -8.10 -17.87 -3.44
CA GLY A 19 -8.44 -17.57 -2.06
C GLY A 19 -9.82 -18.07 -1.63
N ASP A 20 -10.51 -18.89 -2.44
CA ASP A 20 -11.74 -19.54 -2.02
C ASP A 20 -11.41 -20.65 -1.01
N ILE A 21 -12.15 -20.71 0.09
CA ILE A 21 -11.93 -21.65 1.19
C ILE A 21 -13.16 -22.52 1.37
N ARG A 22 -12.93 -23.80 1.64
CA ARG A 22 -13.97 -24.76 2.00
C ARG A 22 -13.51 -25.69 3.12
N LYS A 23 -14.45 -26.34 3.80
CA LYS A 23 -14.13 -27.45 4.68
C LYS A 23 -13.79 -28.67 3.82
N LYS A 24 -12.77 -29.43 4.21
CA LYS A 24 -12.33 -30.63 3.50
C LYS A 24 -13.49 -31.62 3.31
N GLY A 25 -13.60 -32.18 2.12
CA GLY A 25 -14.69 -33.09 1.78
C GLY A 25 -16.05 -32.44 1.49
N THR A 26 -16.13 -31.09 1.45
CA THR A 26 -17.35 -30.38 1.09
C THR A 26 -17.15 -29.54 -0.17
N THR A 27 -18.26 -29.23 -0.87
CA THR A 27 -18.25 -28.32 -2.02
C THR A 27 -18.59 -26.88 -1.64
N ALA A 28 -19.16 -26.68 -0.45
CA ALA A 28 -19.62 -25.36 0.00
C ALA A 28 -18.46 -24.45 0.37
N LEU A 29 -18.39 -23.29 -0.29
CA LEU A 29 -17.40 -22.26 0.02
C LEU A 29 -17.76 -21.53 1.33
N ARG A 30 -16.73 -21.20 2.09
CA ARG A 30 -16.87 -20.39 3.31
C ARG A 30 -16.98 -18.90 2.93
N LYS A 31 -17.86 -18.20 3.64
CA LYS A 31 -17.99 -16.74 3.47
C LYS A 31 -16.79 -16.02 4.06
N THR A 32 -16.29 -15.05 3.30
CA THR A 32 -15.27 -14.09 3.73
C THR A 32 -15.93 -12.74 4.00
N TYR A 33 -15.27 -11.90 4.79
CA TYR A 33 -15.75 -10.56 5.12
C TYR A 33 -14.58 -9.56 5.06
N PRO A 34 -14.80 -8.34 4.59
CA PRO A 34 -13.75 -7.33 4.51
C PRO A 34 -13.52 -6.67 5.88
N VAL A 35 -12.25 -6.52 6.25
CA VAL A 35 -11.83 -5.68 7.39
C VAL A 35 -10.75 -4.75 6.90
N ASN A 36 -11.00 -3.45 6.95
CA ASN A 36 -10.10 -2.42 6.44
C ASN A 36 -9.68 -2.67 4.97
N GLY A 37 -10.63 -3.11 4.15
CA GLY A 37 -10.39 -3.40 2.73
C GLY A 37 -9.77 -4.78 2.44
N HIS A 38 -9.30 -5.53 3.46
CA HIS A 38 -8.73 -6.85 3.28
C HIS A 38 -9.75 -7.95 3.53
N PRO A 39 -9.94 -8.91 2.61
CA PRO A 39 -10.75 -10.09 2.85
C PRO A 39 -10.17 -10.96 3.96
N LYS A 40 -11.02 -11.31 4.92
CA LYS A 40 -10.69 -12.16 6.06
C LYS A 40 -11.72 -13.28 6.23
N ILE A 41 -11.33 -14.30 6.98
CA ILE A 41 -12.18 -15.43 7.37
C ILE A 41 -11.95 -15.77 8.83
N ILE A 42 -12.99 -16.32 9.50
CA ILE A 42 -12.84 -16.91 10.82
C ILE A 42 -12.74 -18.44 10.67
N ILE A 43 -11.64 -19.00 11.14
CA ILE A 43 -11.40 -20.45 11.21
C ILE A 43 -11.07 -20.80 12.66
N ASN A 44 -11.86 -21.68 13.25
CA ASN A 44 -11.67 -22.14 14.65
C ASN A 44 -11.53 -20.98 15.64
N GLY A 45 -12.37 -19.92 15.47
CA GLY A 45 -12.37 -18.75 16.34
C GLY A 45 -11.24 -17.73 16.09
N LYS A 46 -10.34 -17.99 15.14
CA LYS A 46 -9.26 -17.07 14.75
C LYS A 46 -9.56 -16.37 13.44
N THR A 47 -9.28 -15.07 13.41
CA THR A 47 -9.42 -14.25 12.20
C THR A 47 -8.14 -14.33 11.38
N GLU A 48 -8.27 -14.75 10.12
CA GLU A 48 -7.15 -14.94 9.19
C GLU A 48 -7.33 -14.09 7.93
N TYR A 49 -6.22 -13.57 7.39
CA TYR A 49 -6.18 -12.92 6.09
C TYR A 49 -6.17 -13.95 4.97
N ILE A 50 -7.03 -13.79 3.95
CA ILE A 50 -7.08 -14.70 2.79
C ILE A 50 -5.74 -14.69 2.04
N SER A 51 -5.17 -13.52 1.77
CA SER A 51 -3.86 -13.39 1.12
C SER A 51 -2.77 -14.20 1.83
N ARG A 52 -2.77 -14.17 3.16
CA ARG A 52 -1.79 -14.91 3.94
C ARG A 52 -1.98 -16.41 3.84
N LEU A 53 -3.22 -16.89 3.89
CA LEU A 53 -3.52 -18.32 3.75
C LEU A 53 -3.14 -18.84 2.36
N VAL A 54 -3.39 -18.06 1.30
CA VAL A 54 -2.94 -18.39 -0.07
C VAL A 54 -1.41 -18.44 -0.13
N ALA A 55 -0.74 -17.41 0.35
CA ALA A 55 0.72 -17.34 0.32
C ALA A 55 1.38 -18.48 1.09
N GLU A 56 0.93 -18.77 2.31
CA GLU A 56 1.45 -19.90 3.14
C GLU A 56 1.20 -21.28 2.52
N THR A 57 0.15 -21.40 1.71
CA THR A 57 -0.19 -22.69 1.08
C THR A 57 0.57 -22.92 -0.22
N TYR A 58 0.77 -21.87 -1.02
CA TYR A 58 1.22 -22.02 -2.40
C TYR A 58 2.55 -21.33 -2.73
N ILE A 59 2.98 -20.33 -1.96
CA ILE A 59 4.17 -19.54 -2.28
C ILE A 59 5.30 -19.90 -1.33
N PRO A 60 6.44 -20.46 -1.81
CA PRO A 60 7.61 -20.70 -0.97
C PRO A 60 8.12 -19.40 -0.33
N ASN A 61 8.55 -19.49 0.94
CA ASN A 61 9.12 -18.37 1.69
C ASN A 61 10.47 -18.75 2.29
N PRO A 62 11.52 -18.92 1.47
CA PRO A 62 12.83 -19.35 1.95
C PRO A 62 13.51 -18.31 2.86
N ASP A 63 13.21 -17.01 2.63
CA ASP A 63 13.80 -15.91 3.40
C ASP A 63 13.01 -15.56 4.66
N ASN A 64 11.96 -16.34 5.02
CA ASN A 64 11.08 -16.09 6.16
C ASN A 64 10.56 -14.65 6.25
N LYS A 65 10.18 -14.06 5.12
CA LYS A 65 9.60 -12.71 5.08
C LYS A 65 8.27 -12.66 5.83
N SER A 66 8.04 -11.57 6.56
CA SER A 66 6.93 -11.46 7.52
C SER A 66 5.59 -11.13 6.90
N ASP A 67 5.58 -10.43 5.76
CA ASP A 67 4.37 -9.83 5.19
C ASP A 67 4.05 -10.40 3.81
N VAL A 68 2.78 -10.26 3.41
CA VAL A 68 2.32 -10.59 2.05
C VAL A 68 1.91 -9.29 1.36
N ASN A 69 2.54 -9.01 0.23
CA ASN A 69 2.28 -7.86 -0.62
C ASN A 69 1.33 -8.23 -1.76
N HIS A 70 0.44 -7.30 -2.13
CA HIS A 70 -0.39 -7.37 -3.33
C HIS A 70 0.28 -6.56 -4.44
N ILE A 71 0.72 -7.22 -5.50
CA ILE A 71 1.53 -6.63 -6.58
C ILE A 71 0.76 -5.50 -7.29
N ASP A 72 -0.54 -5.68 -7.52
CA ASP A 72 -1.43 -4.67 -8.13
C ASP A 72 -1.96 -3.61 -7.16
N ARG A 73 -1.62 -3.73 -5.86
CA ARG A 73 -2.12 -2.89 -4.75
C ARG A 73 -3.62 -3.02 -4.46
N ASP A 74 -4.33 -3.94 -5.11
CA ASP A 74 -5.71 -4.28 -4.76
C ASP A 74 -5.73 -5.40 -3.70
N THR A 75 -6.01 -5.03 -2.48
CA THR A 75 -6.07 -5.96 -1.33
C THR A 75 -7.20 -6.99 -1.42
N LYS A 76 -8.12 -6.81 -2.36
CA LYS A 76 -9.22 -7.75 -2.63
C LYS A 76 -8.80 -8.85 -3.60
N ASN A 77 -7.79 -8.61 -4.44
CA ASN A 77 -7.28 -9.56 -5.40
C ASN A 77 -6.28 -10.53 -4.74
N ASN A 78 -6.79 -11.61 -4.17
CA ASN A 78 -5.99 -12.62 -3.47
C ASN A 78 -5.54 -13.78 -4.36
N HIS A 79 -5.57 -13.60 -5.69
CA HIS A 79 -5.05 -14.61 -6.61
C HIS A 79 -3.55 -14.80 -6.42
N ILE A 80 -3.07 -16.05 -6.47
CA ILE A 80 -1.65 -16.41 -6.25
C ILE A 80 -0.67 -15.57 -7.09
N SER A 81 -1.01 -15.26 -8.35
CA SER A 81 -0.15 -14.47 -9.24
C SER A 81 -0.02 -13.01 -8.83
N ASN A 82 -0.86 -12.54 -7.91
CA ASN A 82 -0.86 -11.18 -7.39
C ASN A 82 -0.23 -11.06 -6.01
N LEU A 83 0.24 -12.16 -5.42
CA LEU A 83 0.78 -12.19 -4.06
C LEU A 83 2.26 -12.54 -4.06
N GLU A 84 3.01 -11.86 -3.21
CA GLU A 84 4.41 -12.16 -2.96
C GLU A 84 4.75 -11.99 -1.48
N TRP A 85 5.73 -12.76 -1.00
CA TRP A 85 6.29 -12.53 0.31
C TRP A 85 7.18 -11.30 0.30
N ALA A 86 7.01 -10.44 1.27
CA ALA A 86 7.78 -9.21 1.41
C ALA A 86 8.12 -8.92 2.87
N THR A 87 9.16 -8.15 3.08
CA THR A 87 9.42 -7.50 4.37
C THR A 87 8.63 -6.20 4.45
N HIS A 88 8.35 -5.73 5.65
CA HIS A 88 7.69 -4.44 5.86
C HIS A 88 8.43 -3.28 5.15
N GLY A 89 9.76 -3.31 5.15
CA GLY A 89 10.59 -2.32 4.46
C GLY A 89 10.47 -2.36 2.93
N GLU A 90 10.31 -3.55 2.34
CA GLU A 90 10.09 -3.72 0.90
C GLU A 90 8.72 -3.15 0.50
N ILE A 91 7.65 -3.47 1.26
CA ILE A 91 6.30 -2.94 1.02
C ILE A 91 6.30 -1.41 1.11
N GLN A 92 6.98 -0.85 2.11
CA GLN A 92 7.12 0.60 2.22
C GLN A 92 7.86 1.20 1.01
N LYS A 93 8.97 0.61 0.58
CA LYS A 93 9.71 1.08 -0.61
C LYS A 93 8.86 1.02 -1.87
N GLU A 94 8.08 -0.05 -2.06
CA GLU A 94 7.15 -0.18 -3.20
C GLU A 94 6.02 0.86 -3.13
N SER A 95 5.47 1.11 -1.95
CA SER A 95 4.49 2.17 -1.74
C SER A 95 5.05 3.54 -2.09
N TYR A 96 6.36 3.74 -1.93
CA TYR A 96 7.05 4.98 -2.28
C TYR A 96 7.49 5.10 -3.75
N LYS A 97 7.56 4.01 -4.53
CA LYS A 97 7.91 4.06 -5.97
C LYS A 97 6.92 4.82 -6.85
N GLY A 98 5.75 5.15 -6.34
CA GLY A 98 4.79 6.05 -6.99
C GLY A 98 4.61 7.40 -6.28
N PHE A 99 5.31 7.61 -5.16
CA PHE A 99 5.27 8.83 -4.37
C PHE A 99 6.69 9.29 -4.10
N SER A 100 7.09 10.38 -4.71
CA SER A 100 8.37 11.00 -4.39
C SER A 100 8.37 11.46 -2.94
N ALA A 101 9.13 10.75 -2.10
CA ALA A 101 9.55 11.04 -0.73
C ALA A 101 8.57 10.84 0.45
N PRO A 102 9.09 10.38 1.62
CA PRO A 102 8.32 10.04 2.80
C PRO A 102 7.86 11.27 3.59
N GLY A 103 6.62 11.27 3.99
CA GLY A 103 6.07 12.07 5.08
C GLY A 103 5.04 13.13 4.72
N GLY A 104 3.74 12.83 4.84
CA GLY A 104 2.66 13.80 4.99
C GLY A 104 1.84 14.14 3.73
N ARG A 105 0.65 14.61 3.96
CA ARG A 105 -0.40 14.93 2.99
C ARG A 105 -0.04 15.99 1.92
N ASP A 106 1.11 16.65 2.06
CA ASP A 106 1.55 17.75 1.17
C ASP A 106 2.54 17.32 0.08
N TYR A 107 2.87 16.02 -0.03
CA TYR A 107 3.91 15.55 -0.97
C TYR A 107 3.44 15.37 -2.40
N ALA A 108 2.15 15.36 -2.62
CA ALA A 108 1.56 15.14 -3.95
C ALA A 108 1.31 16.44 -4.74
N LYS A 109 1.60 17.61 -4.18
CA LYS A 109 1.31 18.87 -4.86
C LYS A 109 2.56 19.46 -5.45
N ARG A 110 2.61 19.47 -6.80
CA ARG A 110 3.63 20.21 -7.54
C ARG A 110 3.49 21.70 -7.23
N ILE A 111 4.60 22.41 -7.20
CA ILE A 111 4.65 23.83 -6.87
C ILE A 111 5.56 24.57 -7.86
N MET A 112 5.19 25.76 -8.22
CA MET A 112 5.97 26.65 -9.07
C MET A 112 6.33 27.93 -8.32
N ILE A 113 7.54 28.41 -8.53
CA ILE A 113 7.96 29.77 -8.17
C ILE A 113 7.50 30.70 -9.29
N ILE A 114 6.66 31.70 -8.96
CA ILE A 114 6.01 32.54 -9.98
C ILE A 114 7.03 33.38 -10.73
N GLU A 115 8.02 33.95 -10.07
CA GLU A 115 9.03 34.83 -10.62
C GLU A 115 9.99 34.15 -11.59
N THR A 116 10.36 32.88 -11.30
CA THR A 116 11.35 32.15 -12.10
C THR A 116 10.71 31.17 -13.07
N GLY A 117 9.44 30.80 -12.84
CA GLY A 117 8.75 29.75 -13.59
C GLY A 117 9.26 28.33 -13.27
N GLU A 118 10.17 28.19 -12.30
CA GLU A 118 10.70 26.88 -11.91
C GLU A 118 9.66 26.04 -11.19
N GLU A 119 9.52 24.78 -11.64
CA GLU A 119 8.60 23.81 -11.07
C GLU A 119 9.32 22.80 -10.19
N TYR A 120 8.69 22.46 -9.07
CA TYR A 120 9.19 21.46 -8.12
C TYR A 120 8.12 20.41 -7.83
N PRO A 121 8.52 19.14 -7.66
CA PRO A 121 7.58 18.04 -7.43
C PRO A 121 6.90 18.11 -6.06
N SER A 122 7.37 18.96 -5.15
CA SER A 122 6.77 19.14 -3.82
C SER A 122 7.20 20.45 -3.16
N ILE A 123 6.42 20.90 -2.18
CA ILE A 123 6.77 22.06 -1.33
C ILE A 123 8.13 21.85 -0.63
N ARG A 124 8.45 20.62 -0.21
CA ARG A 124 9.72 20.33 0.45
C ARG A 124 10.93 20.42 -0.49
N SER A 125 10.79 19.95 -1.73
CA SER A 125 11.88 20.08 -2.73
C SER A 125 12.12 21.53 -3.11
N CYS A 126 11.07 22.31 -3.29
CA CYS A 126 11.16 23.76 -3.50
C CYS A 126 11.85 24.46 -2.32
N ALA A 127 11.40 24.20 -1.09
CA ALA A 127 11.99 24.79 0.12
C ALA A 127 13.50 24.48 0.24
N ARG A 128 13.91 23.26 -0.10
CA ARG A 128 15.32 22.87 -0.10
C ARG A 128 16.11 23.65 -1.15
N ALA A 129 15.57 23.80 -2.35
CA ALA A 129 16.24 24.50 -3.45
C ALA A 129 16.48 25.97 -3.15
N ILE A 130 15.54 26.65 -2.48
CA ILE A 130 15.65 28.07 -2.12
C ILE A 130 16.32 28.33 -0.76
N GLY A 131 16.80 27.29 -0.08
CA GLY A 131 17.37 27.41 1.28
C GLY A 131 16.35 27.90 2.29
N GLY A 132 15.11 27.47 2.16
CA GLY A 132 13.98 27.87 3.01
C GLY A 132 13.36 26.69 3.75
N THR A 133 12.16 26.94 4.34
CA THR A 133 11.38 25.94 5.06
C THR A 133 10.05 25.68 4.38
N PRO A 134 9.53 24.44 4.43
CA PRO A 134 8.19 24.12 3.92
C PRO A 134 7.07 24.96 4.58
N SER A 135 7.22 25.31 5.85
CA SER A 135 6.27 26.14 6.57
C SER A 135 6.17 27.55 6.00
N GLY A 136 7.32 28.17 5.65
CA GLY A 136 7.33 29.51 5.05
C GLY A 136 6.60 29.56 3.70
N ILE A 137 6.82 28.53 2.85
CA ILE A 137 6.10 28.42 1.57
C ILE A 137 4.60 28.19 1.79
N ARG A 138 4.19 27.34 2.75
CA ARG A 138 2.77 27.11 3.07
C ARG A 138 2.06 28.38 3.53
N GLN A 139 2.73 29.22 4.32
CA GLN A 139 2.18 30.48 4.77
C GLN A 139 1.90 31.44 3.60
N CYS A 140 2.76 31.44 2.58
CA CYS A 140 2.49 32.16 1.33
C CYS A 140 1.31 31.59 0.55
N LEU A 141 1.23 30.26 0.41
CA LEU A 141 0.14 29.59 -0.27
C LEU A 141 -1.22 29.79 0.41
N ASN A 142 -1.23 29.95 1.75
CA ASN A 142 -2.42 30.22 2.55
C ASN A 142 -2.72 31.71 2.72
N ASN A 143 -2.05 32.61 1.97
CA ASN A 143 -2.17 34.06 2.05
C ASN A 143 -1.85 34.67 3.43
N THR A 144 -1.13 33.92 4.29
CA THR A 144 -0.70 34.44 5.61
C THR A 144 0.57 35.28 5.50
N LEU A 145 1.41 34.98 4.49
CA LEU A 145 2.56 35.78 4.08
C LEU A 145 2.40 36.17 2.61
N GLY A 146 2.69 37.39 2.26
CA GLY A 146 2.66 37.87 0.85
C GLY A 146 3.73 37.17 0.01
N SER A 147 4.96 37.08 0.53
CA SER A 147 6.09 36.37 -0.13
C SER A 147 6.98 35.69 0.91
N TYR A 148 7.76 34.71 0.49
CA TYR A 148 8.76 34.04 1.32
C TYR A 148 10.08 33.91 0.55
N LYS A 149 11.18 34.35 1.13
CA LYS A 149 12.50 34.42 0.49
C LYS A 149 12.51 35.27 -0.80
N GLY A 150 11.59 36.24 -0.90
CA GLY A 150 11.48 37.12 -2.10
C GLY A 150 10.67 36.52 -3.24
N PHE A 151 10.03 35.37 -3.06
CA PHE A 151 9.27 34.67 -4.08
C PHE A 151 7.81 34.47 -3.70
N HIS A 152 6.97 34.39 -4.72
CA HIS A 152 5.58 33.97 -4.64
C HIS A 152 5.44 32.52 -5.19
N TYR A 153 4.44 31.80 -4.72
CA TYR A 153 4.30 30.37 -5.02
C TYR A 153 2.89 30.04 -5.48
N LYS A 154 2.79 29.10 -6.41
CA LYS A 154 1.53 28.57 -6.91
C LYS A 154 1.56 27.04 -6.90
N LEU A 155 0.49 26.41 -6.37
CA LEU A 155 0.29 24.97 -6.53
C LEU A 155 -0.12 24.67 -7.96
N LEU A 156 0.47 23.63 -8.53
CA LEU A 156 0.11 23.08 -9.83
C LEU A 156 -0.87 21.91 -9.64
N PRO A 157 -1.77 21.69 -10.61
CA PRO A 157 -2.71 20.57 -10.56
C PRO A 157 -2.03 19.20 -10.60
#